data_cb08d081a5ff918e92cd733f3b316a99
#
_entry.id   cb08d081a5ff918e92cd733f3b316a99
#
_cell.length_a   1.000
_cell.length_b   1.000
_cell.length_c   1.000
_cell.angle_alpha   90.00
_cell.angle_beta   90.00
_cell.angle_gamma   90.00
#
_symmetry.space_group_name_H-M   'P 1'
#
loop_
_entity.id
_entity.type
_entity.pdbx_description
1 polymer ?
#
loop_
_entity_poly.entity_id
_entity_poly.type
_entity_poly.pdbx_seq_one_letter_code
_entity_poly.pdbx_strand_id
1 'polypeptide(L)'
;MDLALLEKTLADRGEPRYRARQVWYWTARGATSYDEMTTLPKSLRAVLTDEVPLSTLEVLEERHARDGTVKTLFRTLDGHPVEAVLMRYRDGRTSICISAQSGCPLTCTFCATGRMRFGRNLSASEILDQALHFRRLEHVDNCVYMGMGEPFLNAEHVLASARRLPDLGITHRRTTISTVGWLPGLRRFVDEVEEPIRLALSVHAADPVLRSELMPVNDRYPLADVVAECRRYVELRRRRVFVEYVMLAGVNDSPEQARELASLLDGRAFKVNLIPYNPTGLYAGSAREAIERFKRVFEAARIPATVRLTRGRDIEAACGQLAAAPRSS
;
A
#
# COMPACT_ATOMS: atom_id res chain seq x y z
N MET A 1 -7.37 -8.80 -13.34
CA MET A 1 -7.71 -9.00 -14.77
C MET A 1 -6.73 -8.23 -15.64
N ASP A 2 -6.17 -8.87 -16.63
CA ASP A 2 -5.32 -8.22 -17.63
C ASP A 2 -6.19 -7.50 -18.67
N LEU A 3 -6.27 -6.16 -18.56
CA LEU A 3 -7.08 -5.35 -19.46
C LEU A 3 -6.50 -5.29 -20.88
N ALA A 4 -5.18 -5.37 -21.03
CA ALA A 4 -4.55 -5.36 -22.35
C ALA A 4 -4.82 -6.67 -23.10
N LEU A 5 -4.76 -7.81 -22.39
CA LEU A 5 -5.16 -9.10 -22.94
C LEU A 5 -6.66 -9.09 -23.33
N LEU A 6 -7.52 -8.56 -22.46
CA LEU A 6 -8.96 -8.44 -22.75
C LEU A 6 -9.21 -7.61 -24.01
N GLU A 7 -8.61 -6.42 -24.10
CA GLU A 7 -8.79 -5.54 -25.25
C GLU A 7 -8.28 -6.18 -26.55
N LYS A 8 -7.13 -6.86 -26.48
CA LYS A 8 -6.58 -7.61 -27.63
C LYS A 8 -7.52 -8.74 -28.07
N THR A 9 -7.94 -9.60 -27.12
CA THR A 9 -8.84 -10.74 -27.44
C THR A 9 -10.14 -10.27 -28.07
N LEU A 10 -10.72 -9.16 -27.57
CA LEU A 10 -11.93 -8.58 -28.16
C LEU A 10 -11.68 -8.02 -29.57
N ALA A 11 -10.56 -7.32 -29.78
CA ALA A 11 -10.20 -6.75 -31.08
C ALA A 11 -9.95 -7.84 -32.14
N ASP A 12 -9.23 -8.89 -31.79
CA ASP A 12 -8.93 -10.04 -32.68
C ASP A 12 -10.21 -10.77 -33.14
N ARG A 13 -11.32 -10.60 -32.40
CA ARG A 13 -12.64 -11.16 -32.74
C ARG A 13 -13.60 -10.17 -33.36
N GLY A 14 -13.15 -8.95 -33.64
CA GLY A 14 -14.00 -7.90 -34.25
C GLY A 14 -15.06 -7.35 -33.30
N GLU A 15 -14.93 -7.59 -31.97
CA GLU A 15 -15.87 -7.06 -30.98
C GLU A 15 -15.71 -5.55 -30.81
N PRO A 16 -16.82 -4.80 -30.64
CA PRO A 16 -16.77 -3.36 -30.43
C PRO A 16 -15.99 -2.97 -29.16
N ARG A 17 -15.26 -1.85 -29.18
CA ARG A 17 -14.45 -1.36 -28.05
C ARG A 17 -15.22 -1.21 -26.73
N TYR A 18 -16.53 -0.95 -26.78
CA TYR A 18 -17.33 -0.83 -25.57
C TYR A 18 -17.46 -2.14 -24.77
N ARG A 19 -17.21 -3.31 -25.39
CA ARG A 19 -17.25 -4.61 -24.72
C ARG A 19 -16.23 -4.71 -23.59
N ALA A 20 -15.01 -4.18 -23.76
CA ALA A 20 -14.02 -4.13 -22.69
C ALA A 20 -14.56 -3.35 -21.47
N ARG A 21 -15.26 -2.23 -21.71
CA ARG A 21 -15.91 -1.47 -20.62
C ARG A 21 -17.05 -2.23 -19.96
N GLN A 22 -17.80 -3.04 -20.69
CA GLN A 22 -18.85 -3.89 -20.12
C GLN A 22 -18.25 -4.97 -19.22
N VAL A 23 -17.21 -5.68 -19.69
CA VAL A 23 -16.50 -6.67 -18.88
C VAL A 23 -15.93 -6.02 -17.62
N TRP A 24 -15.24 -4.89 -17.76
CA TRP A 24 -14.69 -4.16 -16.63
C TRP A 24 -15.75 -3.71 -15.63
N TYR A 25 -16.90 -3.23 -16.10
CA TYR A 25 -18.03 -2.83 -15.25
C TYR A 25 -18.49 -3.97 -14.32
N TRP A 26 -18.59 -5.18 -14.82
CA TRP A 26 -18.96 -6.36 -14.05
C TRP A 26 -17.84 -6.77 -13.08
N THR A 27 -16.62 -6.83 -13.57
CA THR A 27 -15.43 -7.20 -12.77
C THR A 27 -15.25 -6.25 -11.59
N ALA A 28 -15.33 -4.94 -11.82
CA ALA A 28 -15.19 -3.91 -10.78
C ALA A 28 -16.29 -3.98 -9.71
N ARG A 29 -17.44 -4.58 -10.03
CA ARG A 29 -18.55 -4.82 -9.10
C ARG A 29 -18.47 -6.15 -8.37
N GLY A 30 -17.45 -6.94 -8.64
CA GLY A 30 -17.16 -8.17 -7.93
C GLY A 30 -17.65 -9.43 -8.63
N ALA A 31 -17.95 -9.38 -9.94
CA ALA A 31 -18.25 -10.59 -10.69
C ALA A 31 -17.13 -11.62 -10.56
N THR A 32 -17.50 -12.88 -10.30
CA THR A 32 -16.60 -14.00 -10.09
C THR A 32 -16.49 -14.92 -11.32
N SER A 33 -17.42 -14.77 -12.28
CA SER A 33 -17.43 -15.50 -13.54
C SER A 33 -17.94 -14.64 -14.67
N TYR A 34 -17.60 -15.02 -15.91
CA TYR A 34 -18.18 -14.40 -17.11
C TYR A 34 -19.66 -14.73 -17.27
N ASP A 35 -20.16 -15.82 -16.67
CA ASP A 35 -21.57 -16.19 -16.73
C ASP A 35 -22.49 -15.19 -16.05
N GLU A 36 -21.99 -14.49 -15.04
CA GLU A 36 -22.72 -13.40 -14.39
C GLU A 36 -22.88 -12.16 -15.28
N MET A 37 -22.03 -12.00 -16.31
CA MET A 37 -21.99 -10.82 -17.18
C MET A 37 -23.10 -10.86 -18.25
N THR A 38 -24.35 -10.81 -17.82
CA THR A 38 -25.54 -11.03 -18.68
C THR A 38 -25.71 -10.02 -19.82
N THR A 39 -25.01 -8.89 -19.77
CA THR A 39 -24.98 -7.90 -20.88
C THR A 39 -24.10 -8.32 -22.05
N LEU A 40 -23.33 -9.41 -21.90
CA LEU A 40 -22.50 -9.99 -22.95
C LEU A 40 -23.21 -11.16 -23.63
N PRO A 41 -23.03 -11.36 -24.96
CA PRO A 41 -23.49 -12.55 -25.64
C PRO A 41 -22.94 -13.84 -25.01
N LYS A 42 -23.74 -14.90 -24.99
CA LYS A 42 -23.30 -16.21 -24.43
C LYS A 42 -22.04 -16.75 -25.10
N SER A 43 -21.95 -16.64 -26.44
CA SER A 43 -20.75 -17.04 -27.19
C SER A 43 -19.50 -16.29 -26.76
N LEU A 44 -19.61 -14.98 -26.54
CA LEU A 44 -18.50 -14.16 -26.11
C LEU A 44 -18.07 -14.52 -24.67
N ARG A 45 -19.04 -14.79 -23.78
CA ARG A 45 -18.71 -15.22 -22.40
C ARG A 45 -17.90 -16.51 -22.36
N ALA A 46 -18.29 -17.50 -23.19
CA ALA A 46 -17.55 -18.76 -23.30
C ALA A 46 -16.11 -18.52 -23.75
N VAL A 47 -15.91 -17.74 -24.81
CA VAL A 47 -14.57 -17.37 -25.30
C VAL A 47 -13.73 -16.69 -24.23
N LEU A 48 -14.29 -15.69 -23.52
CA LEU A 48 -13.56 -14.96 -22.49
C LEU A 48 -13.21 -15.85 -21.29
N THR A 49 -14.05 -16.83 -20.97
CA THR A 49 -13.76 -17.81 -19.91
C THR A 49 -12.48 -18.61 -20.22
N ASP A 50 -12.28 -18.98 -21.48
CA ASP A 50 -11.15 -19.79 -21.90
C ASP A 50 -9.87 -18.95 -22.11
N GLU A 51 -9.99 -17.70 -22.55
CA GLU A 51 -8.86 -16.93 -23.05
C GLU A 51 -8.42 -15.78 -22.14
N VAL A 52 -9.30 -15.25 -21.29
CA VAL A 52 -9.02 -14.07 -20.45
C VAL A 52 -9.33 -14.38 -18.99
N PRO A 53 -8.36 -14.81 -18.20
CA PRO A 53 -8.56 -15.02 -16.76
C PRO A 53 -9.09 -13.76 -16.06
N LEU A 54 -10.07 -13.91 -15.15
CA LEU A 54 -10.62 -12.81 -14.33
C LEU A 54 -9.63 -12.27 -13.30
N SER A 55 -8.49 -12.94 -13.11
CA SER A 55 -7.40 -12.49 -12.24
C SER A 55 -6.05 -12.87 -12.85
N THR A 56 -5.06 -12.00 -12.68
CA THR A 56 -3.64 -12.25 -12.98
C THR A 56 -2.90 -12.83 -11.76
N LEU A 57 -3.62 -13.04 -10.65
CA LEU A 57 -3.11 -13.59 -9.41
C LEU A 57 -3.87 -14.86 -9.03
N GLU A 58 -3.15 -15.86 -8.61
CA GLU A 58 -3.67 -17.07 -7.97
C GLU A 58 -3.66 -16.90 -6.45
N VAL A 59 -4.76 -17.22 -5.77
CA VAL A 59 -4.83 -17.25 -4.31
C VAL A 59 -4.22 -18.55 -3.82
N LEU A 60 -3.16 -18.49 -3.02
CA LEU A 60 -2.52 -19.67 -2.41
C LEU A 60 -3.06 -19.95 -1.01
N GLU A 61 -3.23 -18.91 -0.20
CA GLU A 61 -3.63 -19.03 1.20
C GLU A 61 -4.37 -17.76 1.67
N GLU A 62 -5.40 -17.94 2.48
CA GLU A 62 -6.05 -16.88 3.25
C GLU A 62 -5.94 -17.17 4.74
N ARG A 63 -5.49 -16.19 5.50
CA ARG A 63 -5.42 -16.24 6.96
C ARG A 63 -6.36 -15.22 7.56
N HIS A 64 -7.14 -15.66 8.56
CA HIS A 64 -8.12 -14.84 9.23
C HIS A 64 -7.70 -14.58 10.67
N ALA A 65 -7.52 -13.31 11.03
CA ALA A 65 -7.22 -12.89 12.40
C ALA A 65 -8.49 -12.82 13.26
N ARG A 66 -8.32 -12.90 14.59
CA ARG A 66 -9.41 -12.73 15.56
C ARG A 66 -10.10 -11.37 15.49
N ASP A 67 -9.41 -10.35 15.03
CA ASP A 67 -9.94 -8.98 14.87
C ASP A 67 -10.64 -8.75 13.52
N GLY A 68 -10.85 -9.81 12.73
CA GLY A 68 -11.49 -9.79 11.43
C GLY A 68 -10.57 -9.39 10.27
N THR A 69 -9.27 -9.18 10.50
CA THR A 69 -8.30 -8.94 9.44
C THR A 69 -8.10 -10.22 8.61
N VAL A 70 -8.02 -10.08 7.29
CA VAL A 70 -7.70 -11.18 6.36
C VAL A 70 -6.40 -10.86 5.66
N LYS A 71 -5.43 -11.77 5.71
CA LYS A 71 -4.20 -11.74 4.90
C LYS A 71 -4.29 -12.79 3.83
N THR A 72 -4.12 -12.37 2.58
CA THR A 72 -4.13 -13.26 1.42
C THR A 72 -2.73 -13.32 0.82
N LEU A 73 -2.21 -14.53 0.68
CA LEU A 73 -1.00 -14.83 -0.09
C LEU A 73 -1.43 -15.18 -1.52
N PHE A 74 -0.90 -14.44 -2.46
CA PHE A 74 -1.07 -14.65 -3.89
C PHE A 74 0.21 -15.15 -4.54
N ARG A 75 0.05 -15.74 -5.72
CA ARG A 75 1.12 -16.03 -6.66
C ARG A 75 0.82 -15.38 -8.01
N THR A 76 1.78 -14.69 -8.59
CA THR A 76 1.70 -14.19 -9.97
C THR A 76 1.82 -15.35 -10.97
N LEU A 77 1.43 -15.15 -12.23
CA LEU A 77 1.50 -16.18 -13.26
C LEU A 77 2.94 -16.69 -13.51
N ASP A 78 3.94 -15.86 -13.27
CA ASP A 78 5.37 -16.20 -13.37
C ASP A 78 5.98 -16.66 -12.03
N GLY A 79 5.12 -16.98 -11.03
CA GLY A 79 5.51 -17.67 -9.81
C GLY A 79 5.95 -16.81 -8.63
N HIS A 80 5.89 -15.47 -8.73
CA HIS A 80 6.29 -14.57 -7.64
C HIS A 80 5.22 -14.45 -6.56
N PRO A 81 5.59 -14.56 -5.26
CA PRO A 81 4.65 -14.41 -4.16
C PRO A 81 4.34 -12.94 -3.85
N VAL A 82 3.08 -12.67 -3.51
CA VAL A 82 2.58 -11.33 -3.14
C VAL A 82 1.58 -11.47 -2.00
N GLU A 83 1.67 -10.63 -0.97
CA GLU A 83 0.68 -10.57 0.09
C GLU A 83 -0.10 -9.27 0.06
N ALA A 84 -1.39 -9.35 0.39
CA ALA A 84 -2.24 -8.20 0.63
C ALA A 84 -3.14 -8.45 1.84
N VAL A 85 -3.69 -7.36 2.42
CA VAL A 85 -4.44 -7.44 3.67
C VAL A 85 -5.74 -6.66 3.59
N LEU A 86 -6.84 -7.27 4.03
CA LEU A 86 -8.12 -6.62 4.30
C LEU A 86 -8.25 -6.39 5.81
N MET A 87 -8.54 -5.16 6.22
CA MET A 87 -8.71 -4.75 7.61
C MET A 87 -10.14 -4.26 7.84
N ARG A 88 -10.84 -4.85 8.82
CA ARG A 88 -12.17 -4.43 9.24
C ARG A 88 -12.07 -3.61 10.53
N TYR A 89 -12.74 -2.46 10.59
CA TYR A 89 -12.75 -1.57 11.75
C TYR A 89 -14.07 -1.67 12.50
N ARG A 90 -14.05 -1.36 13.80
CA ARG A 90 -15.24 -1.41 14.66
C ARG A 90 -16.36 -0.46 14.25
N ASP A 91 -16.04 0.59 13.53
CA ASP A 91 -16.99 1.57 12.99
C ASP A 91 -17.58 1.15 11.63
N GLY A 92 -17.39 -0.10 11.24
CA GLY A 92 -17.90 -0.69 9.99
C GLY A 92 -17.08 -0.37 8.74
N ARG A 93 -16.04 0.47 8.83
CA ARG A 93 -15.16 0.74 7.68
C ARG A 93 -14.26 -0.45 7.38
N THR A 94 -13.97 -0.62 6.10
CA THR A 94 -12.99 -1.58 5.61
C THR A 94 -11.84 -0.86 4.89
N SER A 95 -10.64 -1.38 5.02
CA SER A 95 -9.46 -0.88 4.30
C SER A 95 -8.64 -2.03 3.76
N ILE A 96 -8.09 -1.87 2.58
CA ILE A 96 -7.12 -2.82 2.03
C ILE A 96 -5.73 -2.22 2.03
N CYS A 97 -4.75 -3.07 2.31
CA CYS A 97 -3.32 -2.80 2.17
C CYS A 97 -2.81 -3.67 1.03
N ILE A 98 -2.37 -3.05 -0.06
CA ILE A 98 -1.94 -3.73 -1.27
C ILE A 98 -0.46 -3.50 -1.54
N SER A 99 0.13 -4.46 -2.24
CA SER A 99 1.55 -4.51 -2.57
C SER A 99 1.83 -3.97 -3.97
N ALA A 100 2.96 -3.30 -4.12
CA ALA A 100 3.43 -2.75 -5.40
C ALA A 100 4.53 -3.59 -6.07
N GLN A 101 5.18 -4.47 -5.30
CA GLN A 101 6.31 -5.31 -5.75
C GLN A 101 6.21 -6.69 -5.09
N SER A 102 6.84 -7.69 -5.68
CA SER A 102 7.18 -8.94 -5.00
C SER A 102 8.55 -8.77 -4.34
N GLY A 103 8.58 -8.74 -3.00
CA GLY A 103 9.77 -8.29 -2.25
C GLY A 103 9.98 -6.78 -2.30
N CYS A 104 11.14 -6.32 -1.81
CA CYS A 104 11.51 -4.90 -1.84
C CYS A 104 13.04 -4.76 -1.98
N PRO A 105 13.55 -3.91 -2.91
CA PRO A 105 14.99 -3.75 -3.08
C PRO A 105 15.63 -2.79 -2.06
N LEU A 106 14.84 -2.13 -1.19
CA LEU A 106 15.33 -1.03 -0.33
C LEU A 106 15.82 -1.46 1.06
N THR A 107 15.76 -2.72 1.40
CA THR A 107 16.42 -3.37 2.55
C THR A 107 16.25 -2.67 3.91
N CYS A 108 15.09 -2.03 4.18
CA CYS A 108 14.81 -1.44 5.49
C CYS A 108 14.90 -2.51 6.59
N THR A 109 15.71 -2.28 7.62
CA THR A 109 16.10 -3.30 8.60
C THR A 109 14.95 -3.80 9.48
N PHE A 110 13.97 -2.95 9.75
CA PHE A 110 12.79 -3.26 10.57
C PHE A 110 11.66 -3.95 9.79
N CYS A 111 11.79 -4.12 8.45
CA CYS A 111 10.74 -4.63 7.57
C CYS A 111 11.04 -6.05 7.09
N ALA A 112 10.11 -6.98 7.29
CA ALA A 112 10.26 -8.37 6.82
C ALA A 112 10.40 -8.42 5.28
N THR A 113 9.62 -7.62 4.54
CA THR A 113 9.72 -7.53 3.07
C THR A 113 11.08 -7.03 2.61
N GLY A 114 11.74 -6.13 3.37
CA GLY A 114 13.09 -5.64 3.05
C GLY A 114 14.19 -6.71 3.15
N ARG A 115 13.90 -7.83 3.84
CA ARG A 115 14.82 -8.99 3.95
C ARG A 115 14.52 -10.10 2.95
N MET A 116 13.41 -9.98 2.23
CA MET A 116 13.09 -10.92 1.15
C MET A 116 13.97 -10.64 -0.07
N ARG A 117 14.22 -11.68 -0.84
CA ARG A 117 14.76 -11.49 -2.19
C ARG A 117 13.75 -10.66 -3.00
N PHE A 118 14.23 -9.59 -3.61
CA PHE A 118 13.43 -8.84 -4.56
C PHE A 118 13.16 -9.69 -5.82
N GLY A 119 11.91 -9.84 -6.17
CA GLY A 119 11.49 -10.50 -7.39
C GLY A 119 11.39 -9.50 -8.55
N ARG A 120 10.30 -8.73 -8.57
CA ARG A 120 10.04 -7.71 -9.60
C ARG A 120 8.97 -6.69 -9.19
N ASN A 121 8.83 -5.66 -9.99
CA ASN A 121 7.66 -4.79 -9.96
C ASN A 121 6.41 -5.57 -10.38
N LEU A 122 5.28 -5.29 -9.71
CA LEU A 122 3.98 -5.81 -10.15
C LEU A 122 3.42 -4.94 -11.27
N SER A 123 2.72 -5.55 -12.22
CA SER A 123 1.95 -4.82 -13.23
C SER A 123 0.75 -4.10 -12.60
N ALA A 124 0.20 -3.13 -13.30
CA ALA A 124 -1.01 -2.43 -12.84
C ALA A 124 -2.19 -3.39 -12.63
N SER A 125 -2.31 -4.42 -13.47
CA SER A 125 -3.32 -5.47 -13.35
C SER A 125 -3.13 -6.31 -12.09
N GLU A 126 -1.91 -6.75 -11.79
CA GLU A 126 -1.59 -7.52 -10.58
C GLU A 126 -1.82 -6.70 -9.29
N ILE A 127 -1.49 -5.41 -9.32
CA ILE A 127 -1.76 -4.51 -8.19
C ILE A 127 -3.27 -4.37 -7.98
N LEU A 128 -4.03 -4.18 -9.07
CA LEU A 128 -5.48 -3.97 -9.03
C LEU A 128 -6.23 -5.25 -8.67
N ASP A 129 -5.72 -6.42 -9.06
CA ASP A 129 -6.33 -7.72 -8.75
C ASP A 129 -6.33 -8.04 -7.26
N GLN A 130 -5.37 -7.52 -6.48
CA GLN A 130 -5.42 -7.58 -5.02
C GLN A 130 -6.66 -6.85 -4.47
N ALA A 131 -6.96 -5.66 -5.02
CA ALA A 131 -8.14 -4.90 -4.63
C ALA A 131 -9.44 -5.56 -5.10
N LEU A 132 -9.47 -6.10 -6.32
CA LEU A 132 -10.60 -6.84 -6.88
C LEU A 132 -10.90 -8.11 -6.07
N HIS A 133 -9.88 -8.82 -5.61
CA HIS A 133 -10.04 -9.99 -4.74
C HIS A 133 -10.85 -9.63 -3.49
N PHE A 134 -10.44 -8.61 -2.75
CA PHE A 134 -11.16 -8.18 -1.54
C PHE A 134 -12.53 -7.56 -1.85
N ARG A 135 -12.67 -6.88 -3.01
CA ARG A 135 -13.95 -6.33 -3.45
C ARG A 135 -15.00 -7.42 -3.74
N ARG A 136 -14.57 -8.62 -4.11
CA ARG A 136 -15.45 -9.80 -4.26
C ARG A 136 -15.94 -10.33 -2.92
N LEU A 137 -15.14 -10.16 -1.86
CA LEU A 137 -15.52 -10.59 -0.51
C LEU A 137 -16.52 -9.62 0.14
N GLU A 138 -16.27 -8.31 0.02
CA GLU A 138 -17.10 -7.27 0.63
C GLU A 138 -16.84 -5.88 0.04
N HIS A 139 -17.63 -4.90 0.49
CA HIS A 139 -17.37 -3.48 0.17
C HIS A 139 -16.06 -3.01 0.79
N VAL A 140 -15.26 -2.27 0.03
CA VAL A 140 -13.99 -1.70 0.50
C VAL A 140 -14.06 -0.18 0.46
N ASP A 141 -13.80 0.47 1.61
CA ASP A 141 -13.83 1.93 1.73
C ASP A 141 -12.52 2.61 1.35
N ASN A 142 -11.38 2.06 1.78
CA ASN A 142 -10.08 2.70 1.65
C ASN A 142 -9.04 1.73 1.09
N CYS A 143 -8.06 2.28 0.37
CA CYS A 143 -6.90 1.55 -0.11
C CYS A 143 -5.61 2.25 0.32
N VAL A 144 -4.64 1.49 0.84
CA VAL A 144 -3.31 1.99 1.14
C VAL A 144 -2.26 1.14 0.42
N TYR A 145 -1.35 1.78 -0.28
CA TYR A 145 -0.16 1.17 -0.90
C TYR A 145 0.94 1.16 0.17
N MET A 146 0.81 0.21 1.12
CA MET A 146 1.71 0.04 2.28
C MET A 146 2.04 -1.44 2.50
N GLY A 147 1.79 -2.29 1.49
CA GLY A 147 2.14 -3.69 1.46
C GLY A 147 3.62 -3.89 1.12
N MET A 148 3.90 -4.90 0.30
CA MET A 148 5.26 -5.22 -0.12
C MET A 148 5.75 -4.24 -1.20
N GLY A 149 7.03 -3.80 -1.05
CA GLY A 149 7.72 -2.95 -2.01
C GLY A 149 7.59 -1.44 -1.75
N GLU A 150 8.36 -0.68 -2.52
CA GLU A 150 8.31 0.79 -2.57
C GLU A 150 7.46 1.24 -3.77
N PRO A 151 6.30 1.86 -3.54
CA PRO A 151 5.39 2.24 -4.62
C PRO A 151 6.03 3.14 -5.68
N PHE A 152 6.90 4.04 -5.29
CA PHE A 152 7.50 4.98 -6.25
C PHE A 152 8.69 4.43 -7.03
N LEU A 153 9.18 3.23 -6.70
CA LEU A 153 10.02 2.45 -7.62
C LEU A 153 9.21 1.80 -8.75
N ASN A 154 7.89 1.71 -8.56
CA ASN A 154 6.93 1.19 -9.54
C ASN A 154 5.83 2.22 -9.86
N ALA A 155 6.19 3.51 -9.91
CA ALA A 155 5.25 4.62 -9.96
C ALA A 155 4.25 4.50 -11.11
N GLU A 156 4.67 4.09 -12.30
CA GLU A 156 3.80 3.95 -13.46
C GLU A 156 2.62 3.00 -13.21
N HIS A 157 2.91 1.77 -12.79
CA HIS A 157 1.87 0.76 -12.54
C HIS A 157 1.04 1.08 -11.29
N VAL A 158 1.67 1.65 -10.25
CA VAL A 158 0.96 2.10 -9.05
C VAL A 158 -0.04 3.19 -9.38
N LEU A 159 0.34 4.21 -10.14
CA LEU A 159 -0.56 5.29 -10.55
C LEU A 159 -1.65 4.80 -11.50
N ALA A 160 -1.31 3.93 -12.46
CA ALA A 160 -2.30 3.32 -13.34
C ALA A 160 -3.35 2.52 -12.55
N SER A 161 -2.94 1.73 -11.55
CA SER A 161 -3.87 0.99 -10.69
C SER A 161 -4.69 1.93 -9.80
N ALA A 162 -4.08 2.96 -9.21
CA ALA A 162 -4.76 3.92 -8.33
C ALA A 162 -5.87 4.71 -9.05
N ARG A 163 -5.67 5.03 -10.33
CA ARG A 163 -6.68 5.68 -11.17
C ARG A 163 -7.91 4.82 -11.44
N ARG A 164 -7.79 3.49 -11.30
CA ARG A 164 -8.90 2.55 -11.47
C ARG A 164 -9.66 2.22 -10.18
N LEU A 165 -9.14 2.55 -9.00
CA LEU A 165 -9.80 2.26 -7.72
C LEU A 165 -11.20 2.87 -7.57
N PRO A 166 -11.52 4.06 -8.14
CA PRO A 166 -12.87 4.59 -8.12
C PRO A 166 -13.91 3.69 -8.79
N ASP A 167 -13.53 2.91 -9.79
CA ASP A 167 -14.41 1.95 -10.45
C ASP A 167 -14.87 0.84 -9.47
N LEU A 168 -14.03 0.54 -8.45
CA LEU A 168 -14.32 -0.40 -7.37
C LEU A 168 -15.08 0.24 -6.19
N GLY A 169 -15.36 1.54 -6.24
CA GLY A 169 -15.99 2.31 -5.16
C GLY A 169 -15.00 2.97 -4.19
N ILE A 170 -13.69 2.82 -4.40
CA ILE A 170 -12.64 3.39 -3.56
C ILE A 170 -12.18 4.73 -4.15
N THR A 171 -12.71 5.84 -3.67
CA THR A 171 -12.38 7.16 -4.22
C THR A 171 -10.90 7.51 -4.04
N HIS A 172 -10.36 8.38 -4.90
CA HIS A 172 -8.99 8.89 -4.77
C HIS A 172 -8.74 9.55 -3.40
N ARG A 173 -9.74 10.19 -2.79
CA ARG A 173 -9.65 10.76 -1.42
C ARG A 173 -9.47 9.70 -0.34
N ARG A 174 -9.80 8.45 -0.61
CA ARG A 174 -9.68 7.29 0.27
C ARG A 174 -8.50 6.39 -0.12
N THR A 175 -7.71 6.81 -1.10
CA THR A 175 -6.48 6.15 -1.55
C THR A 175 -5.27 6.86 -0.95
N THR A 176 -4.33 6.09 -0.37
CA THR A 176 -3.07 6.61 0.18
C THR A 176 -1.90 5.85 -0.44
N ILE A 177 -0.92 6.58 -0.98
CA ILE A 177 0.36 6.01 -1.41
C ILE A 177 1.41 6.40 -0.38
N SER A 178 2.13 5.41 0.15
CA SER A 178 3.22 5.60 1.10
C SER A 178 4.56 5.39 0.41
N THR A 179 5.55 6.19 0.77
CA THR A 179 6.91 6.09 0.24
C THR A 179 7.94 6.27 1.35
N VAL A 180 9.10 5.63 1.19
CA VAL A 180 10.28 5.90 2.02
C VAL A 180 11.03 7.17 1.59
N GLY A 181 10.58 7.80 0.49
CA GLY A 181 11.21 8.99 -0.08
C GLY A 181 12.05 8.71 -1.32
N TRP A 182 11.65 7.76 -2.18
CA TRP A 182 12.25 7.57 -3.50
C TRP A 182 11.97 8.79 -4.38
N LEU A 183 12.89 9.77 -4.38
CA LEU A 183 12.67 11.11 -4.96
C LEU A 183 12.23 11.10 -6.43
N PRO A 184 12.78 10.28 -7.35
CA PRO A 184 12.35 10.32 -8.74
C PRO A 184 10.85 10.04 -8.90
N GLY A 185 10.34 9.00 -8.22
CA GLY A 185 8.92 8.67 -8.25
C GLY A 185 8.05 9.65 -7.44
N LEU A 186 8.55 10.17 -6.32
CA LEU A 186 7.86 11.20 -5.52
C LEU A 186 7.67 12.49 -6.32
N ARG A 187 8.71 12.98 -7.02
CA ARG A 187 8.63 14.14 -7.90
C ARG A 187 7.62 13.94 -9.01
N ARG A 188 7.68 12.77 -9.68
CA ARG A 188 6.69 12.42 -10.69
C ARG A 188 5.25 12.44 -10.13
N PHE A 189 5.04 11.89 -8.94
CA PHE A 189 3.74 11.95 -8.27
C PHE A 189 3.29 13.39 -8.00
N VAL A 190 4.17 14.25 -7.51
CA VAL A 190 3.86 15.66 -7.21
C VAL A 190 3.55 16.43 -8.48
N ASP A 191 4.27 16.20 -9.56
CA ASP A 191 4.13 16.90 -10.84
C ASP A 191 2.90 16.45 -11.64
N GLU A 192 2.71 15.14 -11.79
CA GLU A 192 1.78 14.56 -12.77
C GLU A 192 0.41 14.16 -12.19
N VAL A 193 0.29 13.98 -10.84
CA VAL A 193 -0.94 13.45 -10.25
C VAL A 193 -1.82 14.57 -9.71
N GLU A 194 -2.89 14.89 -10.43
CA GLU A 194 -3.90 15.89 -10.03
C GLU A 194 -4.98 15.30 -9.13
N GLU A 195 -5.18 13.99 -9.20
CA GLU A 195 -6.16 13.26 -8.42
C GLU A 195 -5.89 13.45 -6.91
N PRO A 196 -6.96 13.56 -6.08
CA PRO A 196 -6.80 13.84 -4.66
C PRO A 196 -6.31 12.61 -3.86
N ILE A 197 -5.31 11.92 -4.34
CA ILE A 197 -4.64 10.79 -3.66
C ILE A 197 -3.82 11.33 -2.51
N ARG A 198 -3.84 10.67 -1.36
CA ARG A 198 -3.10 11.05 -0.17
C ARG A 198 -1.67 10.54 -0.26
N LEU A 199 -0.74 11.34 0.25
CA LEU A 199 0.67 10.99 0.39
C LEU A 199 0.99 10.65 1.84
N ALA A 200 1.73 9.55 2.05
CA ALA A 200 2.36 9.21 3.31
C ALA A 200 3.87 9.07 3.12
N LEU A 201 4.65 9.57 4.08
CA LEU A 201 6.10 9.48 4.11
C LEU A 201 6.56 8.64 5.30
N SER A 202 7.25 7.54 5.02
CA SER A 202 7.93 6.71 6.01
C SER A 202 9.23 7.39 6.43
N VAL A 203 9.27 7.93 7.66
CA VAL A 203 10.43 8.69 8.17
C VAL A 203 11.30 7.84 9.09
N HIS A 204 10.75 7.32 10.17
CA HIS A 204 11.29 6.40 11.15
C HIS A 204 12.52 6.89 11.96
N ALA A 205 13.26 7.87 11.47
CA ALA A 205 14.26 8.66 12.23
C ALA A 205 14.42 10.04 11.57
N ALA A 206 14.65 11.07 12.39
CA ALA A 206 15.01 12.41 11.92
C ALA A 206 16.53 12.55 11.76
N ASP A 207 17.30 11.96 12.68
CA ASP A 207 18.76 11.88 12.60
C ASP A 207 19.21 11.16 11.32
N PRO A 208 20.08 11.77 10.50
CA PRO A 208 20.48 11.20 9.20
C PRO A 208 21.25 9.88 9.34
N VAL A 209 22.06 9.71 10.39
CA VAL A 209 22.87 8.52 10.61
C VAL A 209 21.96 7.35 10.97
N LEU A 210 21.13 7.53 11.98
CA LEU A 210 20.15 6.52 12.40
C LEU A 210 19.19 6.18 11.26
N ARG A 211 18.76 7.19 10.47
CA ARG A 211 17.89 6.93 9.34
C ARG A 211 18.55 6.08 8.27
N SER A 212 19.84 6.31 7.99
CA SER A 212 20.61 5.49 7.04
C SER A 212 20.79 4.05 7.53
N GLU A 213 21.01 3.85 8.84
CA GLU A 213 21.07 2.52 9.45
C GLU A 213 19.74 1.76 9.35
N LEU A 214 18.62 2.45 9.56
CA LEU A 214 17.28 1.85 9.47
C LEU A 214 16.79 1.71 8.04
N MET A 215 17.13 2.66 7.17
CA MET A 215 16.64 2.83 5.81
C MET A 215 17.76 3.30 4.87
N PRO A 216 18.55 2.39 4.27
CA PRO A 216 19.71 2.74 3.44
C PRO A 216 19.41 3.67 2.26
N VAL A 217 18.16 3.78 1.83
CA VAL A 217 17.73 4.75 0.80
C VAL A 217 18.04 6.20 1.19
N ASN A 218 18.21 6.51 2.48
CA ASN A 218 18.56 7.83 2.97
C ASN A 218 19.92 8.33 2.48
N ASP A 219 20.88 7.43 2.25
CA ASP A 219 22.20 7.77 1.71
C ASP A 219 22.10 8.35 0.29
N ARG A 220 21.10 7.91 -0.45
CA ARG A 220 20.85 8.38 -1.80
C ARG A 220 19.92 9.60 -1.84
N TYR A 221 18.94 9.63 -0.96
CA TYR A 221 17.92 10.68 -0.87
C TYR A 221 17.76 11.14 0.58
N PRO A 222 18.54 12.17 1.00
CA PRO A 222 18.48 12.71 2.35
C PRO A 222 17.06 13.16 2.75
N LEU A 223 16.69 12.95 4.01
CA LEU A 223 15.36 13.27 4.51
C LEU A 223 14.95 14.73 4.25
N ALA A 224 15.89 15.66 4.34
CA ALA A 224 15.63 17.08 4.08
C ALA A 224 15.06 17.34 2.68
N ASP A 225 15.64 16.70 1.65
CA ASP A 225 15.18 16.83 0.26
C ASP A 225 13.81 16.17 0.07
N VAL A 226 13.58 15.04 0.72
CA VAL A 226 12.28 14.35 0.68
C VAL A 226 11.19 15.18 1.35
N VAL A 227 11.49 15.79 2.51
CA VAL A 227 10.55 16.68 3.23
C VAL A 227 10.26 17.95 2.42
N ALA A 228 11.27 18.51 1.72
CA ALA A 228 11.06 19.64 0.81
C ALA A 228 10.08 19.29 -0.32
N GLU A 229 10.23 18.10 -0.93
CA GLU A 229 9.29 17.65 -1.96
C GLU A 229 7.87 17.38 -1.41
N CYS A 230 7.78 16.87 -0.17
CA CYS A 230 6.49 16.72 0.52
C CYS A 230 5.81 18.08 0.78
N ARG A 231 6.57 19.13 1.12
CA ARG A 231 6.03 20.50 1.25
C ARG A 231 5.51 21.02 -0.08
N ARG A 232 6.23 20.78 -1.17
CA ARG A 232 5.78 21.13 -2.52
C ARG A 232 4.44 20.44 -2.86
N TYR A 233 4.28 19.15 -2.49
CA TYR A 233 2.97 18.48 -2.60
C TYR A 233 1.88 19.20 -1.81
N VAL A 234 2.16 19.61 -0.57
CA VAL A 234 1.18 20.34 0.27
C VAL A 234 0.77 21.66 -0.37
N GLU A 235 1.73 22.40 -0.90
CA GLU A 235 1.49 23.69 -1.58
C GLU A 235 0.60 23.53 -2.82
N LEU A 236 0.91 22.52 -3.66
CA LEU A 236 0.18 22.28 -4.90
C LEU A 236 -1.19 21.65 -4.66
N ARG A 237 -1.30 20.68 -3.74
CA ARG A 237 -2.51 19.88 -3.55
C ARG A 237 -3.37 20.31 -2.37
N ARG A 238 -2.88 21.23 -1.52
CA ARG A 238 -3.56 21.72 -0.30
C ARG A 238 -3.97 20.59 0.64
N ARG A 239 -3.11 19.56 0.75
CA ARG A 239 -3.34 18.35 1.52
C ARG A 239 -2.15 18.04 2.40
N ARG A 240 -2.42 17.67 3.66
CA ARG A 240 -1.37 17.22 4.58
C ARG A 240 -0.76 15.90 4.13
N VAL A 241 0.54 15.78 4.36
CA VAL A 241 1.28 14.52 4.25
C VAL A 241 1.20 13.79 5.59
N PHE A 242 0.95 12.48 5.54
CA PHE A 242 1.06 11.63 6.73
C PHE A 242 2.52 11.22 6.91
N VAL A 243 3.05 11.41 8.12
CA VAL A 243 4.39 10.96 8.50
C VAL A 243 4.22 9.65 9.27
N GLU A 244 4.66 8.56 8.69
CA GLU A 244 4.63 7.24 9.32
C GLU A 244 5.94 7.04 10.10
N TYR A 245 5.83 6.69 11.38
CA TYR A 245 6.97 6.53 12.27
C TYR A 245 6.81 5.26 13.11
N VAL A 246 7.63 4.23 12.82
CA VAL A 246 7.67 2.99 13.61
C VAL A 246 8.41 3.24 14.92
N MET A 247 7.88 2.74 16.04
CA MET A 247 8.41 2.95 17.38
C MET A 247 9.25 1.74 17.82
N LEU A 248 10.57 1.88 17.80
CA LEU A 248 11.56 0.85 18.12
C LEU A 248 12.21 1.17 19.49
N ALA A 249 12.04 0.28 20.47
CA ALA A 249 12.49 0.49 21.85
C ALA A 249 14.00 0.70 21.93
N GLY A 250 14.41 1.80 22.55
CA GLY A 250 15.81 2.17 22.75
C GLY A 250 16.59 2.51 21.46
N VAL A 251 15.89 2.64 20.33
CA VAL A 251 16.50 2.96 19.03
C VAL A 251 16.06 4.35 18.55
N ASN A 252 14.74 4.57 18.44
CA ASN A 252 14.19 5.80 17.87
C ASN A 252 13.02 6.38 18.66
N ASP A 253 12.87 6.01 19.96
CA ASP A 253 11.68 6.29 20.78
C ASP A 253 11.92 7.29 21.93
N SER A 254 13.07 8.02 21.91
CA SER A 254 13.37 9.03 22.93
C SER A 254 12.64 10.35 22.68
N PRO A 255 12.35 11.15 23.73
CA PRO A 255 11.79 12.49 23.58
C PRO A 255 12.67 13.45 22.78
N GLU A 256 14.00 13.26 22.78
CA GLU A 256 14.96 14.04 21.99
C GLU A 256 14.73 13.82 20.50
N GLN A 257 14.61 12.56 20.08
CA GLN A 257 14.31 12.19 18.69
C GLN A 257 12.93 12.70 18.25
N ALA A 258 11.96 12.72 19.18
CA ALA A 258 10.67 13.36 18.90
C ALA A 258 10.79 14.86 18.65
N ARG A 259 11.63 15.59 19.43
CA ARG A 259 11.87 17.03 19.23
C ARG A 259 12.62 17.29 17.93
N GLU A 260 13.59 16.47 17.61
CA GLU A 260 14.34 16.55 16.36
C GLU A 260 13.38 16.38 15.14
N LEU A 261 12.53 15.34 15.15
CA LEU A 261 11.53 15.18 14.11
C LEU A 261 10.52 16.34 14.08
N ALA A 262 10.06 16.82 15.24
CA ALA A 262 9.14 17.94 15.32
C ALA A 262 9.72 19.24 14.74
N SER A 263 11.05 19.44 14.82
CA SER A 263 11.73 20.60 14.24
C SER A 263 11.71 20.60 12.70
N LEU A 264 11.62 19.44 12.08
CA LEU A 264 11.54 19.28 10.60
C LEU A 264 10.11 19.44 10.06
N LEU A 265 9.10 19.37 10.94
CA LEU A 265 7.70 19.32 10.55
C LEU A 265 6.95 20.57 10.99
N ASP A 266 5.80 20.82 10.36
CA ASP A 266 4.82 21.78 10.82
C ASP A 266 3.41 21.19 10.76
N GLY A 267 2.53 21.56 11.70
CA GLY A 267 1.21 20.97 11.84
C GLY A 267 0.21 21.38 10.76
N ARG A 268 0.56 22.32 9.88
CA ARG A 268 -0.27 22.69 8.72
C ARG A 268 -0.04 21.73 7.56
N ALA A 269 1.23 21.36 7.35
CA ALA A 269 1.65 20.49 6.25
C ALA A 269 1.63 18.99 6.61
N PHE A 270 1.87 18.64 7.89
CA PHE A 270 2.11 17.26 8.29
C PHE A 270 1.17 16.79 9.40
N LYS A 271 0.94 15.48 9.43
CA LYS A 271 0.30 14.74 10.53
C LYS A 271 1.12 13.47 10.80
N VAL A 272 1.50 13.24 12.06
CA VAL A 272 2.30 12.09 12.46
C VAL A 272 1.42 10.90 12.84
N ASN A 273 1.75 9.72 12.32
CA ASN A 273 1.20 8.43 12.70
C ASN A 273 2.30 7.61 13.38
N LEU A 274 2.22 7.44 14.68
CA LEU A 274 3.11 6.57 15.44
C LEU A 274 2.63 5.12 15.30
N ILE A 275 3.50 4.25 14.83
CA ILE A 275 3.22 2.84 14.58
C ILE A 275 3.91 2.01 15.65
N PRO A 276 3.17 1.39 16.59
CA PRO A 276 3.77 0.40 17.47
C PRO A 276 4.43 -0.69 16.62
N TYR A 277 5.69 -1.00 16.92
CA TYR A 277 6.44 -1.99 16.14
C TYR A 277 5.77 -3.37 16.19
N ASN A 278 5.67 -3.99 15.06
CA ASN A 278 5.22 -5.37 14.94
C ASN A 278 6.45 -6.26 14.76
N PRO A 279 6.68 -7.24 15.66
CA PRO A 279 7.93 -7.99 15.67
C PRO A 279 8.23 -8.64 14.32
N THR A 280 9.44 -8.37 13.81
CA THR A 280 10.02 -9.04 12.62
C THR A 280 11.35 -9.73 12.97
N GLY A 281 11.71 -9.77 14.26
CA GLY A 281 12.83 -10.52 14.80
C GLY A 281 14.11 -9.72 15.09
N LEU A 282 14.22 -8.45 14.67
CA LEU A 282 15.45 -7.66 14.88
C LEU A 282 15.34 -6.61 15.99
N TYR A 283 14.17 -6.09 16.28
CA TYR A 283 13.94 -5.00 17.22
C TYR A 283 12.89 -5.37 18.26
N ALA A 284 12.85 -4.61 19.34
CA ALA A 284 11.76 -4.63 20.30
C ALA A 284 10.82 -3.44 20.07
N GLY A 285 9.53 -3.62 20.34
CA GLY A 285 8.56 -2.54 20.28
C GLY A 285 8.65 -1.64 21.51
N SER A 286 8.47 -0.34 21.33
CA SER A 286 8.45 0.64 22.43
C SER A 286 7.28 0.38 23.38
N ALA A 287 7.51 0.58 24.68
CA ALA A 287 6.47 0.55 25.70
C ALA A 287 5.43 1.66 25.45
N ARG A 288 4.19 1.43 25.88
CA ARG A 288 3.09 2.39 25.70
C ARG A 288 3.42 3.77 26.27
N GLU A 289 4.07 3.81 27.41
CA GLU A 289 4.46 5.05 28.08
C GLU A 289 5.51 5.84 27.26
N ALA A 290 6.43 5.15 26.57
CA ALA A 290 7.39 5.79 25.67
C ALA A 290 6.66 6.39 24.45
N ILE A 291 5.74 5.65 23.84
CA ILE A 291 4.92 6.13 22.71
C ILE A 291 4.10 7.37 23.11
N GLU A 292 3.49 7.37 24.30
CA GLU A 292 2.71 8.51 24.79
C GLU A 292 3.61 9.72 25.12
N ARG A 293 4.83 9.50 25.68
CA ARG A 293 5.80 10.60 25.88
C ARG A 293 6.24 11.20 24.54
N PHE A 294 6.54 10.36 23.57
CA PHE A 294 6.92 10.75 22.21
C PHE A 294 5.81 11.57 21.54
N LYS A 295 4.56 11.12 21.65
CA LYS A 295 3.37 11.80 21.12
C LYS A 295 3.17 13.21 21.72
N ARG A 296 3.34 13.35 23.04
CA ARG A 296 3.20 14.65 23.73
C ARG A 296 4.13 15.73 23.20
N VAL A 297 5.31 15.37 22.68
CA VAL A 297 6.23 16.34 22.06
C VAL A 297 5.58 16.98 20.82
N PHE A 298 4.92 16.19 19.97
CA PHE A 298 4.22 16.73 18.79
C PHE A 298 3.00 17.57 19.19
N GLU A 299 2.28 17.15 20.21
CA GLU A 299 1.12 17.91 20.72
C GLU A 299 1.57 19.30 21.22
N ALA A 300 2.68 19.37 21.98
CA ALA A 300 3.29 20.62 22.43
C ALA A 300 3.76 21.49 21.25
N ALA A 301 4.25 20.88 20.17
CA ALA A 301 4.63 21.55 18.92
C ALA A 301 3.43 21.87 18.02
N ARG A 302 2.19 21.60 18.43
CA ARG A 302 0.96 21.76 17.64
C ARG A 302 0.96 20.97 16.32
N ILE A 303 1.66 19.84 16.30
CA ILE A 303 1.67 18.90 15.18
C ILE A 303 0.67 17.78 15.51
N PRO A 304 -0.37 17.54 14.70
CA PRO A 304 -1.30 16.45 14.94
C PRO A 304 -0.59 15.11 14.94
N ALA A 305 -0.74 14.33 16.02
CA ALA A 305 -0.14 13.01 16.16
C ALA A 305 -1.17 11.96 16.61
N THR A 306 -1.13 10.78 16.00
CA THR A 306 -1.99 9.65 16.35
C THR A 306 -1.16 8.38 16.53
N VAL A 307 -1.60 7.50 17.42
CA VAL A 307 -1.03 6.15 17.55
C VAL A 307 -1.89 5.20 16.73
N ARG A 308 -1.27 4.48 15.82
CA ARG A 308 -1.99 3.55 14.92
C ARG A 308 -2.37 2.28 15.67
N LEU A 309 -3.60 1.84 15.49
CA LEU A 309 -4.05 0.54 15.98
C LEU A 309 -3.47 -0.56 15.08
N THR A 310 -2.73 -1.47 15.69
CA THR A 310 -2.23 -2.66 14.98
C THR A 310 -3.36 -3.64 14.75
N ARG A 311 -3.45 -4.18 13.55
CA ARG A 311 -4.40 -5.20 13.11
C ARG A 311 -3.68 -6.45 12.63
N GLY A 312 -4.33 -7.62 12.78
CA GLY A 312 -3.85 -8.89 12.23
C GLY A 312 -2.51 -9.36 12.82
N ARG A 313 -2.21 -9.05 14.10
CA ARG A 313 -0.95 -9.46 14.74
C ARG A 313 -0.78 -10.97 14.80
N ASP A 314 -1.86 -11.69 15.07
CA ASP A 314 -1.90 -13.15 15.26
C ASP A 314 -1.68 -13.93 13.96
N ILE A 315 -1.77 -13.25 12.82
CA ILE A 315 -1.54 -13.83 11.48
C ILE A 315 -0.39 -13.14 10.72
N GLU A 316 0.41 -12.32 11.41
CA GLU A 316 1.54 -11.58 10.81
C GLU A 316 1.11 -10.70 9.61
N ALA A 317 -0.06 -10.05 9.75
CA ALA A 317 -0.63 -9.17 8.72
C ALA A 317 -0.38 -7.67 8.98
N ALA A 318 0.30 -7.32 10.07
CA ALA A 318 0.55 -5.94 10.42
C ALA A 318 1.66 -5.31 9.57
N CYS A 319 1.72 -3.96 9.58
CA CYS A 319 2.73 -3.22 8.82
C CYS A 319 4.15 -3.73 9.12
N GLY A 320 4.93 -3.96 8.09
CA GLY A 320 6.31 -4.46 8.15
C GLY A 320 6.43 -5.99 8.27
N GLN A 321 5.34 -6.75 8.45
CA GLN A 321 5.38 -8.20 8.67
C GLN A 321 5.18 -9.06 7.40
N LEU A 322 4.81 -8.45 6.27
CA LEU A 322 4.58 -9.20 5.03
C LEU A 322 5.89 -9.79 4.51
N ALA A 323 5.95 -11.11 4.45
CA ALA A 323 7.15 -11.86 4.12
C ALA A 323 6.91 -12.91 3.01
N ALA A 324 5.68 -13.04 2.53
CA ALA A 324 5.27 -13.96 1.46
C ALA A 324 5.77 -15.41 1.66
N ALA A 325 5.95 -15.82 2.92
CA ALA A 325 6.37 -17.18 3.26
C ALA A 325 5.14 -18.00 3.67
N PRO A 326 4.87 -19.16 3.03
CA PRO A 326 3.99 -20.16 3.63
C PRO A 326 4.60 -20.59 4.96
N ARG A 327 3.80 -20.78 6.02
CA ARG A 327 4.31 -21.44 7.23
C ARG A 327 4.75 -22.83 6.85
N SER A 328 6.01 -23.19 7.19
CA SER A 328 6.37 -24.61 7.35
C SER A 328 5.40 -25.20 8.36
N SER A 329 4.62 -26.16 7.89
CA SER A 329 3.71 -27.02 8.67
C SER A 329 4.45 -27.74 9.79
#